data_2c7d3bf96ee633a6b1e2018f9f6a09f9
#
_entry.id   2c7d3bf96ee633a6b1e2018f9f6a09f9
#
_cell.length_a   1.000
_cell.length_b   1.000
_cell.length_c   1.000
_cell.angle_alpha   90.00
_cell.angle_beta   90.00
_cell.angle_gamma   90.00
#
_symmetry.space_group_name_H-M   'P 1'
#
loop_
_entity.id
_entity.type
_entity.pdbx_description
1 polymer ?
#
loop_
_entity_poly.entity_id
_entity_poly.type
_entity_poly.pdbx_seq_one_letter_code
_entity_poly.pdbx_strand_id
1 'polypeptide(L)'
;MSRFLHGDKGKVMRVIIVGASKVGFALARHITREGYDLVVIDRDPEKVDAITDAFDCNGYVGNGCCSELLRKCGIDSASVFVAVTKDDETNILCCSAAKKLGVKRTIAAVRGPEYEKEMSFLTDKLGVDLLINPDRAAAEVGIKMLRYAETVEREMFGNGAVHLSAVEICGNGVLAGVKLPSVQKVLEAKILICAIDRGGRVFTPSGQDEIKTGDKIVFAAEEADMEKTLNKLRITERRLKKAVIVGASNVGYYMTGILLRRGIKVTVIDNDEGRCRQMLECFPKADVVNGDGTDSELMEKELKGADACVAATSRDEENLVISMFARSFGTDRIAAVIDNIDYETMLKKSGVNHIFSTQDVALIDIIKDVRLLDNGTDETDSSMKWLYALNSGSIEAAEFEVGTDFKLQGILFRDDSFKLKPGILIAVIMRGGSVEIAGGNSKILPGDHVIVVSAEHRILSLADIVG
;
A
#
# COMPACT_ATOMS: atom_id res chain seq x y z
N MET A 1 -8.79 12.93 -26.14
CA MET A 1 -10.20 12.56 -26.35
C MET A 1 -10.68 11.77 -25.13
N SER A 2 -10.83 12.46 -23.99
CA SER A 2 -11.28 11.87 -22.70
C SER A 2 -11.94 12.96 -21.85
N ARG A 3 -13.12 13.41 -22.27
CA ARG A 3 -13.95 14.42 -21.59
C ARG A 3 -15.33 13.87 -21.26
N PHE A 4 -15.41 12.65 -20.74
CA PHE A 4 -16.71 12.07 -20.33
C PHE A 4 -16.45 11.12 -19.16
N LEU A 5 -16.58 11.62 -17.92
CA LEU A 5 -16.91 10.80 -16.74
C LEU A 5 -17.06 11.66 -15.46
N HIS A 6 -17.49 12.93 -15.56
CA HIS A 6 -17.92 13.64 -14.35
C HIS A 6 -19.36 14.10 -14.61
N GLY A 7 -20.30 13.44 -13.94
CA GLY A 7 -21.61 14.01 -13.68
C GLY A 7 -21.45 15.33 -12.94
N ASP A 8 -22.24 16.29 -13.29
CA ASP A 8 -22.42 17.68 -12.87
C ASP A 8 -22.07 17.98 -11.38
N LYS A 9 -20.77 17.84 -10.98
CA LYS A 9 -20.24 18.30 -9.71
C LYS A 9 -19.28 19.44 -9.99
N GLY A 10 -19.56 20.59 -9.38
CA GLY A 10 -18.80 21.82 -9.55
C GLY A 10 -17.30 21.66 -9.24
N LYS A 11 -16.53 22.53 -9.87
CA LYS A 11 -15.10 22.82 -9.76
C LYS A 11 -14.20 21.60 -9.47
N VAL A 12 -13.48 21.14 -10.49
CA VAL A 12 -12.46 20.07 -10.39
C VAL A 12 -11.48 20.41 -9.26
N MET A 13 -11.24 19.45 -8.37
CA MET A 13 -10.32 19.62 -7.23
C MET A 13 -8.90 19.85 -7.75
N ARG A 14 -8.22 20.91 -7.27
CA ARG A 14 -6.83 21.23 -7.60
C ARG A 14 -5.91 20.65 -6.56
N VAL A 15 -4.90 19.91 -7.03
CA VAL A 15 -3.82 19.32 -6.24
C VAL A 15 -2.49 19.92 -6.65
N ILE A 16 -1.71 20.40 -5.69
CA ILE A 16 -0.34 20.90 -5.92
C ILE A 16 0.64 19.91 -5.31
N ILE A 17 1.62 19.44 -6.09
CA ILE A 17 2.69 18.55 -5.64
C ILE A 17 4.02 19.32 -5.69
N VAL A 18 4.75 19.31 -4.58
CA VAL A 18 6.13 19.77 -4.50
C VAL A 18 7.06 18.58 -4.41
N GLY A 19 7.93 18.43 -5.40
CA GLY A 19 8.85 17.32 -5.57
C GLY A 19 8.48 16.42 -6.75
N ALA A 20 9.22 16.56 -7.86
CA ALA A 20 9.08 15.77 -9.09
C ALA A 20 9.98 14.52 -9.08
N SER A 21 10.24 13.94 -7.90
CA SER A 21 10.95 12.68 -7.71
C SER A 21 10.10 11.49 -8.17
N LYS A 22 10.62 10.27 -8.04
CA LYS A 22 9.88 9.05 -8.36
C LYS A 22 8.49 9.00 -7.69
N VAL A 23 8.38 9.40 -6.41
CA VAL A 23 7.09 9.49 -5.69
C VAL A 23 6.19 10.55 -6.32
N GLY A 24 6.71 11.76 -6.59
CA GLY A 24 5.95 12.82 -7.24
C GLY A 24 5.47 12.42 -8.64
N PHE A 25 6.31 11.73 -9.41
CA PHE A 25 5.94 11.19 -10.73
C PHE A 25 4.82 10.14 -10.65
N ALA A 26 4.91 9.22 -9.68
CA ALA A 26 3.87 8.22 -9.44
C ALA A 26 2.55 8.87 -9.00
N LEU A 27 2.61 9.87 -8.10
CA LEU A 27 1.45 10.66 -7.70
C LEU A 27 0.83 11.41 -8.88
N ALA A 28 1.64 12.07 -9.71
CA ALA A 28 1.17 12.79 -10.89
C ALA A 28 0.37 11.87 -11.82
N ARG A 29 0.88 10.65 -12.06
CA ARG A 29 0.19 9.64 -12.86
C ARG A 29 -1.20 9.28 -12.31
N HIS A 30 -1.31 9.13 -10.98
CA HIS A 30 -2.58 8.76 -10.36
C HIS A 30 -3.55 9.93 -10.32
N ILE A 31 -3.10 11.10 -9.90
CA ILE A 31 -3.91 12.32 -9.78
C ILE A 31 -4.51 12.72 -11.13
N THR A 32 -3.70 12.71 -12.21
CA THR A 32 -4.19 13.02 -13.56
C THR A 32 -5.15 11.97 -14.11
N ARG A 33 -4.91 10.68 -13.81
CA ARG A 33 -5.86 9.60 -14.19
C ARG A 33 -7.20 9.71 -13.49
N GLU A 34 -7.25 10.27 -12.30
CA GLU A 34 -8.49 10.52 -11.54
C GLU A 34 -9.20 11.80 -11.98
N GLY A 35 -8.59 12.56 -12.90
CA GLY A 35 -9.21 13.76 -13.48
C GLY A 35 -9.07 15.01 -12.64
N TYR A 36 -8.20 15.02 -11.62
CA TYR A 36 -7.90 16.20 -10.82
C TYR A 36 -7.02 17.19 -11.59
N ASP A 37 -7.16 18.48 -11.28
CA ASP A 37 -6.32 19.55 -11.83
C ASP A 37 -4.98 19.57 -11.08
N LEU A 38 -3.92 19.14 -11.77
CA LEU A 38 -2.60 18.93 -11.18
C LEU A 38 -1.63 20.06 -11.50
N VAL A 39 -0.94 20.52 -10.46
CA VAL A 39 0.22 21.40 -10.55
C VAL A 39 1.42 20.74 -9.90
N VAL A 40 2.58 20.74 -10.57
CA VAL A 40 3.83 20.19 -10.05
C VAL A 40 4.90 21.27 -9.94
N ILE A 41 5.61 21.29 -8.82
CA ILE A 41 6.71 22.22 -8.53
C ILE A 41 7.96 21.43 -8.19
N ASP A 42 9.07 21.68 -8.86
CA ASP A 42 10.40 21.18 -8.49
C ASP A 42 11.47 22.23 -8.81
N ARG A 43 12.63 22.14 -8.17
CA ARG A 43 13.79 23.00 -8.47
C ARG A 43 14.53 22.56 -9.73
N ASP A 44 14.37 21.31 -10.12
CA ASP A 44 15.03 20.66 -11.24
C ASP A 44 14.12 20.77 -12.49
N PRO A 45 14.52 21.57 -13.51
CA PRO A 45 13.71 21.74 -14.71
C PRO A 45 13.51 20.44 -15.48
N GLU A 46 14.52 19.56 -15.55
CA GLU A 46 14.42 18.29 -16.30
C GLU A 46 13.32 17.39 -15.72
N LYS A 47 13.17 17.40 -14.39
CA LYS A 47 12.11 16.62 -13.74
C LYS A 47 10.71 17.21 -13.95
N VAL A 48 10.61 18.54 -13.95
CA VAL A 48 9.35 19.22 -14.25
C VAL A 48 8.93 18.91 -15.68
N ASP A 49 9.84 19.05 -16.65
CA ASP A 49 9.60 18.75 -18.05
C ASP A 49 9.18 17.29 -18.25
N ALA A 50 9.87 16.33 -17.62
CA ALA A 50 9.53 14.92 -17.69
C ALA A 50 8.10 14.60 -17.21
N ILE A 51 7.60 15.31 -16.19
CA ILE A 51 6.23 15.11 -15.70
C ILE A 51 5.22 15.78 -16.64
N THR A 52 5.49 17.00 -17.09
CA THR A 52 4.57 17.72 -17.98
C THR A 52 4.47 17.10 -19.36
N ASP A 53 5.55 16.47 -19.84
CA ASP A 53 5.52 15.71 -21.10
C ASP A 53 4.72 14.39 -20.95
N ALA A 54 4.73 13.79 -19.77
CA ALA A 54 4.07 12.51 -19.53
C ALA A 54 2.59 12.65 -19.16
N PHE A 55 2.18 13.78 -18.55
CA PHE A 55 0.85 13.95 -17.98
C PHE A 55 0.27 15.34 -18.30
N ASP A 56 -1.05 15.44 -18.40
CA ASP A 56 -1.78 16.69 -18.54
C ASP A 56 -1.78 17.46 -17.20
N CYS A 57 -0.72 18.25 -16.98
CA CYS A 57 -0.56 19.02 -15.76
C CYS A 57 0.27 20.31 -16.00
N ASN A 58 0.20 21.24 -15.05
CA ASN A 58 1.01 22.45 -15.08
C ASN A 58 2.29 22.27 -14.28
N GLY A 59 3.46 22.53 -14.89
CA GLY A 59 4.77 22.45 -14.26
C GLY A 59 5.35 23.84 -13.93
N TYR A 60 5.98 23.97 -12.77
CA TYR A 60 6.69 25.19 -12.37
C TYR A 60 8.06 24.85 -11.79
N VAL A 61 9.09 25.49 -12.33
CA VAL A 61 10.46 25.34 -11.83
C VAL A 61 10.71 26.36 -10.71
N GLY A 62 11.07 25.88 -9.52
CA GLY A 62 11.42 26.75 -8.42
C GLY A 62 11.29 26.16 -7.02
N ASN A 63 11.36 27.03 -6.02
CA ASN A 63 11.27 26.65 -4.62
C ASN A 63 9.81 26.62 -4.15
N GLY A 64 9.32 25.42 -3.79
CA GLY A 64 7.96 25.20 -3.29
C GLY A 64 7.61 25.89 -1.97
N CYS A 65 8.60 26.49 -1.27
CA CYS A 65 8.34 27.32 -0.08
C CYS A 65 8.13 28.81 -0.42
N CYS A 66 8.34 29.23 -1.69
CA CYS A 66 8.25 30.62 -2.09
C CYS A 66 6.80 31.04 -2.32
N SER A 67 6.28 31.92 -1.47
CA SER A 67 4.88 32.37 -1.53
C SER A 67 4.50 33.04 -2.86
N GLU A 68 5.44 33.75 -3.54
CA GLU A 68 5.20 34.32 -4.84
C GLU A 68 4.99 33.23 -5.91
N LEU A 69 5.83 32.19 -5.91
CA LEU A 69 5.69 31.06 -6.81
C LEU A 69 4.38 30.31 -6.53
N LEU A 70 4.08 30.05 -5.26
CA LEU A 70 2.84 29.37 -4.86
C LEU A 70 1.60 30.13 -5.34
N ARG A 71 1.59 31.47 -5.26
CA ARG A 71 0.49 32.28 -5.82
C ARG A 71 0.42 32.19 -7.35
N LYS A 72 1.54 32.17 -8.06
CA LYS A 72 1.59 31.94 -9.52
C LYS A 72 1.06 30.56 -9.89
N CYS A 73 1.25 29.55 -9.03
CA CYS A 73 0.73 28.20 -9.19
C CYS A 73 -0.77 28.08 -8.86
N GLY A 74 -1.42 29.15 -8.40
CA GLY A 74 -2.84 29.15 -8.07
C GLY A 74 -3.16 28.48 -6.73
N ILE A 75 -2.28 28.64 -5.72
CA ILE A 75 -2.43 28.08 -4.37
C ILE A 75 -3.78 28.45 -3.73
N ASP A 76 -4.30 29.66 -4.00
CA ASP A 76 -5.56 30.17 -3.45
C ASP A 76 -6.78 29.30 -3.86
N SER A 77 -6.64 28.50 -4.92
CA SER A 77 -7.69 27.59 -5.40
C SER A 77 -7.38 26.12 -5.14
N ALA A 78 -6.22 25.81 -4.54
CA ALA A 78 -5.81 24.45 -4.26
C ALA A 78 -6.58 23.87 -3.07
N SER A 79 -7.08 22.64 -3.23
CA SER A 79 -7.73 21.88 -2.17
C SER A 79 -6.70 21.08 -1.36
N VAL A 80 -5.72 20.50 -2.05
CA VAL A 80 -4.66 19.67 -1.46
C VAL A 80 -3.29 20.15 -1.88
N PHE A 81 -2.36 20.15 -0.96
CA PHE A 81 -0.95 20.44 -1.19
C PHE A 81 -0.11 19.31 -0.64
N VAL A 82 0.72 18.69 -1.48
CA VAL A 82 1.55 17.53 -1.15
C VAL A 82 3.02 17.88 -1.31
N ALA A 83 3.83 17.70 -0.28
CA ALA A 83 5.28 17.87 -0.34
C ALA A 83 5.99 16.52 -0.18
N VAL A 84 6.67 16.07 -1.25
CA VAL A 84 7.33 14.75 -1.36
C VAL A 84 8.75 14.86 -1.93
N THR A 85 9.45 15.92 -1.58
CA THR A 85 10.87 16.08 -1.92
C THR A 85 11.72 15.06 -1.14
N LYS A 86 13.05 15.08 -1.35
CA LYS A 86 13.98 14.25 -0.59
C LYS A 86 14.30 14.78 0.81
N ASP A 87 13.96 16.03 1.08
CA ASP A 87 14.34 16.79 2.26
C ASP A 87 13.12 17.02 3.15
N ASP A 88 13.14 16.44 4.35
CA ASP A 88 12.01 16.44 5.28
C ASP A 88 11.66 17.86 5.78
N GLU A 89 12.68 18.69 6.09
CA GLU A 89 12.49 20.06 6.52
C GLU A 89 11.83 20.90 5.42
N THR A 90 12.27 20.71 4.17
CA THR A 90 11.64 21.35 3.01
C THR A 90 10.18 20.94 2.87
N ASN A 91 9.84 19.66 3.06
CA ASN A 91 8.46 19.18 2.97
C ASN A 91 7.59 19.81 4.05
N ILE A 92 8.06 19.85 5.28
CA ILE A 92 7.36 20.48 6.42
C ILE A 92 7.16 21.98 6.16
N LEU A 93 8.22 22.68 5.74
CA LEU A 93 8.16 24.11 5.49
C LEU A 93 7.23 24.48 4.33
N CYS A 94 7.26 23.71 3.23
CA CYS A 94 6.34 23.90 2.11
C CYS A 94 4.88 23.73 2.54
N CYS A 95 4.57 22.68 3.30
CA CYS A 95 3.22 22.44 3.80
C CYS A 95 2.78 23.54 4.78
N SER A 96 3.65 23.98 5.68
CA SER A 96 3.35 25.08 6.60
C SER A 96 3.07 26.38 5.85
N ALA A 97 3.86 26.70 4.81
CA ALA A 97 3.62 27.88 3.95
C ALA A 97 2.28 27.77 3.21
N ALA A 98 1.98 26.62 2.60
CA ALA A 98 0.73 26.37 1.91
C ALA A 98 -0.48 26.50 2.84
N LYS A 99 -0.39 25.97 4.07
CA LYS A 99 -1.45 26.10 5.08
C LYS A 99 -1.72 27.56 5.45
N LYS A 100 -0.67 28.36 5.62
CA LYS A 100 -0.80 29.80 5.89
C LYS A 100 -1.39 30.58 4.71
N LEU A 101 -1.27 30.08 3.50
CA LEU A 101 -1.90 30.62 2.29
C LEU A 101 -3.34 30.10 2.08
N GLY A 102 -3.88 29.30 2.99
CA GLY A 102 -5.30 28.93 3.02
C GLY A 102 -5.64 27.57 2.39
N VAL A 103 -4.65 26.75 2.07
CA VAL A 103 -4.92 25.38 1.58
C VAL A 103 -5.65 24.56 2.65
N LYS A 104 -6.69 23.85 2.25
CA LYS A 104 -7.53 23.06 3.17
C LYS A 104 -6.77 21.87 3.76
N ARG A 105 -6.05 21.14 2.94
CA ARG A 105 -5.33 19.92 3.33
C ARG A 105 -3.88 19.95 2.86
N THR A 106 -2.96 19.74 3.78
CA THR A 106 -1.52 19.67 3.51
C THR A 106 -0.96 18.32 3.93
N ILE A 107 -0.14 17.72 3.08
CA ILE A 107 0.45 16.38 3.29
C ILE A 107 1.95 16.49 3.10
N ALA A 108 2.75 16.12 4.13
CA ALA A 108 4.20 16.11 4.04
C ALA A 108 4.77 14.71 4.22
N ALA A 109 5.70 14.33 3.33
CA ALA A 109 6.52 13.14 3.54
C ALA A 109 7.67 13.47 4.50
N VAL A 110 7.76 12.74 5.61
CA VAL A 110 8.80 12.89 6.64
C VAL A 110 9.35 11.50 6.97
N ARG A 111 10.60 11.25 6.63
CA ARG A 111 11.23 9.93 6.67
C ARG A 111 12.11 9.71 7.88
N GLY A 112 12.73 10.80 8.39
CA GLY A 112 13.72 10.75 9.46
C GLY A 112 13.14 10.18 10.76
N PRO A 113 13.82 9.19 11.39
CA PRO A 113 13.38 8.64 12.66
C PRO A 113 13.36 9.68 13.81
N GLU A 114 14.14 10.74 13.71
CA GLU A 114 14.19 11.86 14.65
C GLU A 114 12.85 12.59 14.77
N TYR A 115 12.07 12.64 13.70
CA TYR A 115 10.75 13.29 13.69
C TYR A 115 9.64 12.44 14.30
N GLU A 116 9.87 11.15 14.58
CA GLU A 116 8.82 10.24 15.07
C GLU A 116 8.18 10.74 16.37
N LYS A 117 8.96 11.35 17.25
CA LYS A 117 8.47 11.91 18.51
C LYS A 117 7.88 13.31 18.37
N GLU A 118 8.20 13.99 17.28
CA GLU A 118 7.79 15.37 17.00
C GLU A 118 6.52 15.47 16.14
N MET A 119 5.95 14.34 15.73
CA MET A 119 4.80 14.30 14.79
C MET A 119 3.63 15.16 15.25
N SER A 120 3.25 15.10 16.54
CA SER A 120 2.17 15.92 17.09
C SER A 120 2.51 17.42 17.10
N PHE A 121 3.77 17.77 17.38
CA PHE A 121 4.21 19.16 17.29
C PHE A 121 4.15 19.69 15.86
N LEU A 122 4.60 18.90 14.89
CA LEU A 122 4.60 19.27 13.47
C LEU A 122 3.17 19.46 12.94
N THR A 123 2.24 18.61 13.34
CA THR A 123 0.83 18.75 12.94
C THR A 123 0.17 19.94 13.65
N ASP A 124 0.23 20.01 14.96
CA ASP A 124 -0.55 20.97 15.74
C ASP A 124 0.00 22.40 15.67
N LYS A 125 1.34 22.55 15.59
CA LYS A 125 2.00 23.86 15.65
C LYS A 125 2.42 24.42 14.30
N LEU A 126 2.84 23.55 13.37
CA LEU A 126 3.24 23.97 12.03
C LEU A 126 2.13 23.89 11.00
N GLY A 127 0.97 23.30 11.37
CA GLY A 127 -0.21 23.26 10.52
C GLY A 127 -0.05 22.29 9.33
N VAL A 128 0.68 21.20 9.51
CA VAL A 128 0.72 20.11 8.55
C VAL A 128 -0.42 19.14 8.90
N ASP A 129 -1.39 18.97 8.03
CA ASP A 129 -2.59 18.18 8.35
C ASP A 129 -2.35 16.68 8.36
N LEU A 130 -1.42 16.19 7.52
CA LEU A 130 -1.03 14.80 7.47
C LEU A 130 0.48 14.67 7.27
N LEU A 131 1.11 13.90 8.13
CA LEU A 131 2.49 13.46 7.98
C LEU A 131 2.50 11.99 7.58
N ILE A 132 3.17 11.69 6.49
CA ILE A 132 3.39 10.31 6.05
C ILE A 132 4.87 9.97 6.20
N ASN A 133 5.15 8.75 6.63
CA ASN A 133 6.51 8.22 6.66
C ASN A 133 6.61 7.00 5.73
N PRO A 134 7.04 7.20 4.47
CA PRO A 134 7.15 6.13 3.48
C PRO A 134 8.03 4.98 3.93
N ASP A 135 9.16 5.29 4.58
CA ASP A 135 10.15 4.29 4.96
C ASP A 135 9.65 3.42 6.12
N ARG A 136 8.95 4.02 7.08
CA ARG A 136 8.30 3.29 8.17
C ARG A 136 7.17 2.42 7.66
N ALA A 137 6.31 2.96 6.81
CA ALA A 137 5.19 2.22 6.24
C ALA A 137 5.68 1.04 5.38
N ALA A 138 6.74 1.23 4.58
CA ALA A 138 7.39 0.16 3.83
C ALA A 138 8.00 -0.90 4.77
N ALA A 139 8.64 -0.50 5.87
CA ALA A 139 9.17 -1.42 6.86
C ALA A 139 8.07 -2.29 7.48
N GLU A 140 6.90 -1.72 7.78
CA GLU A 140 5.74 -2.46 8.29
C GLU A 140 5.21 -3.47 7.26
N VAL A 141 5.15 -3.10 5.98
CA VAL A 141 4.79 -4.01 4.87
C VAL A 141 5.80 -5.15 4.74
N GLY A 142 7.09 -4.84 4.69
CA GLY A 142 8.15 -5.85 4.60
C GLY A 142 8.13 -6.85 5.76
N ILE A 143 7.83 -6.38 6.97
CA ILE A 143 7.71 -7.26 8.15
C ILE A 143 6.46 -8.15 8.08
N LYS A 144 5.33 -7.64 7.57
CA LYS A 144 4.14 -8.46 7.33
C LYS A 144 4.47 -9.60 6.35
N MET A 145 5.18 -9.29 5.26
CA MET A 145 5.62 -10.28 4.27
C MET A 145 6.51 -11.37 4.86
N LEU A 146 7.39 -11.03 5.80
CA LEU A 146 8.29 -12.01 6.45
C LEU A 146 7.59 -13.01 7.37
N ARG A 147 6.30 -12.85 7.68
CA ARG A 147 5.56 -13.81 8.53
C ARG A 147 5.34 -15.15 7.83
N TYR A 148 5.26 -15.14 6.51
CA TYR A 148 5.00 -16.32 5.69
C TYR A 148 6.18 -16.65 4.78
N ALA A 149 6.44 -17.93 4.54
CA ALA A 149 7.48 -18.37 3.60
C ALA A 149 7.09 -18.15 2.13
N GLU A 150 5.81 -18.04 1.85
CA GLU A 150 5.24 -17.81 0.52
C GLU A 150 4.65 -16.39 0.45
N THR A 151 4.46 -15.89 -0.77
CA THR A 151 3.90 -14.55 -0.99
C THR A 151 2.43 -14.55 -0.58
N VAL A 152 2.16 -14.10 0.64
CA VAL A 152 0.82 -13.89 1.16
C VAL A 152 0.69 -12.41 1.49
N GLU A 153 -0.09 -11.70 0.69
CA GLU A 153 -0.53 -10.37 1.05
C GLU A 153 -1.74 -10.52 1.98
N ARG A 154 -1.73 -9.84 3.10
CA ARG A 154 -2.84 -9.90 4.07
C ARG A 154 -3.11 -8.52 4.63
N GLU A 155 -4.34 -8.05 4.43
CA GLU A 155 -4.83 -6.80 4.99
C GLU A 155 -5.99 -7.04 5.94
N MET A 156 -6.09 -6.19 6.97
CA MET A 156 -7.08 -6.30 8.02
C MET A 156 -8.07 -5.14 7.95
N PHE A 157 -9.34 -5.44 8.09
CA PHE A 157 -10.45 -4.49 8.11
C PHE A 157 -11.27 -4.64 9.39
N GLY A 158 -12.08 -3.62 9.70
CA GLY A 158 -12.97 -3.68 10.86
C GLY A 158 -12.24 -3.95 12.17
N ASN A 159 -11.13 -3.24 12.45
CA ASN A 159 -10.28 -3.46 13.64
C ASN A 159 -9.74 -4.90 13.77
N GLY A 160 -9.52 -5.58 12.65
CA GLY A 160 -8.98 -6.94 12.62
C GLY A 160 -10.01 -8.06 12.62
N ALA A 161 -11.29 -7.74 12.51
CA ALA A 161 -12.35 -8.75 12.47
C ALA A 161 -12.41 -9.50 11.12
N VAL A 162 -11.98 -8.84 10.04
CA VAL A 162 -11.98 -9.38 8.68
C VAL A 162 -10.60 -9.26 8.05
N HIS A 163 -10.25 -10.25 7.27
CA HIS A 163 -9.00 -10.28 6.52
C HIS A 163 -9.28 -10.47 5.04
N LEU A 164 -8.60 -9.67 4.22
CA LEU A 164 -8.38 -9.96 2.80
C LEU A 164 -6.99 -10.54 2.63
N SER A 165 -6.88 -11.65 1.90
CA SER A 165 -5.59 -12.27 1.62
C SER A 165 -5.45 -12.58 0.14
N ALA A 166 -4.27 -12.31 -0.41
CA ALA A 166 -3.90 -12.73 -1.76
C ALA A 166 -2.89 -13.88 -1.67
N VAL A 167 -3.18 -14.98 -2.37
CA VAL A 167 -2.39 -16.23 -2.33
C VAL A 167 -2.26 -16.81 -3.72
N GLU A 168 -1.05 -17.24 -4.09
CA GLU A 168 -0.79 -17.96 -5.33
C GLU A 168 -1.10 -19.46 -5.18
N ILE A 169 -1.79 -20.03 -6.17
CA ILE A 169 -2.19 -21.43 -6.18
C ILE A 169 -1.11 -22.29 -6.83
N CYS A 170 -0.39 -23.06 -6.02
CA CYS A 170 0.62 -24.00 -6.48
C CYS A 170 0.01 -25.24 -7.17
N GLY A 171 0.78 -25.89 -8.07
CA GLY A 171 0.32 -27.01 -8.91
C GLY A 171 -0.27 -28.21 -8.15
N ASN A 172 0.21 -28.46 -6.94
CA ASN A 172 -0.31 -29.52 -6.05
C ASN A 172 -1.25 -28.99 -4.96
N GLY A 173 -1.74 -27.76 -5.10
CA GLY A 173 -2.62 -27.11 -4.13
C GLY A 173 -4.03 -27.70 -4.17
N VAL A 174 -4.69 -27.77 -3.00
CA VAL A 174 -6.05 -28.34 -2.83
C VAL A 174 -7.13 -27.59 -3.62
N LEU A 175 -6.86 -26.38 -4.09
CA LEU A 175 -7.81 -25.56 -4.86
C LEU A 175 -7.58 -25.62 -6.38
N ALA A 176 -6.48 -26.20 -6.87
CA ALA A 176 -6.24 -26.32 -8.30
C ALA A 176 -7.31 -27.23 -8.95
N GLY A 177 -8.03 -26.72 -9.97
CA GLY A 177 -9.13 -27.43 -10.63
C GLY A 177 -10.47 -27.36 -9.87
N VAL A 178 -10.57 -26.60 -8.80
CA VAL A 178 -11.81 -26.48 -8.02
C VAL A 178 -12.68 -25.34 -8.55
N LYS A 179 -13.95 -25.64 -8.82
CA LYS A 179 -14.96 -24.61 -9.17
C LYS A 179 -15.33 -23.77 -7.95
N LEU A 180 -15.55 -22.48 -8.12
CA LEU A 180 -15.83 -21.54 -7.03
C LEU A 180 -16.94 -21.95 -6.06
N PRO A 181 -18.10 -22.48 -6.51
CA PRO A 181 -19.14 -22.93 -5.58
C PRO A 181 -18.72 -24.06 -4.62
N SER A 182 -17.63 -24.78 -4.96
CA SER A 182 -17.12 -25.91 -4.16
C SER A 182 -15.99 -25.51 -3.22
N VAL A 183 -15.44 -24.29 -3.34
CA VAL A 183 -14.26 -23.84 -2.58
C VAL A 183 -14.49 -23.91 -1.08
N GLN A 184 -15.60 -23.36 -0.57
CA GLN A 184 -15.91 -23.36 0.86
C GLN A 184 -16.01 -24.79 1.42
N LYS A 185 -16.54 -25.73 0.63
CA LYS A 185 -16.64 -27.14 1.01
C LYS A 185 -15.26 -27.81 1.07
N VAL A 186 -14.39 -27.51 0.10
CA VAL A 186 -13.01 -28.06 0.04
C VAL A 186 -12.17 -27.53 1.19
N LEU A 187 -12.28 -26.25 1.49
CA LEU A 187 -11.52 -25.59 2.57
C LEU A 187 -12.11 -25.80 3.96
N GLU A 188 -13.39 -26.23 4.05
CA GLU A 188 -14.15 -26.27 5.30
C GLU A 188 -14.15 -24.94 6.06
N ALA A 189 -14.18 -23.84 5.29
CA ALA A 189 -14.08 -22.47 5.77
C ALA A 189 -15.03 -21.55 5.00
N LYS A 190 -15.59 -20.56 5.69
CA LYS A 190 -16.42 -19.51 5.05
C LYS A 190 -15.51 -18.45 4.47
N ILE A 191 -15.26 -18.49 3.19
CA ILE A 191 -14.50 -17.50 2.46
C ILE A 191 -15.26 -17.04 1.22
N LEU A 192 -14.91 -15.84 0.73
CA LEU A 192 -15.38 -15.34 -0.57
C LEU A 192 -14.17 -14.99 -1.41
N ILE A 193 -14.03 -15.61 -2.59
CA ILE A 193 -13.00 -15.21 -3.55
C ILE A 193 -13.49 -13.95 -4.26
N CYS A 194 -12.73 -12.87 -4.09
CA CYS A 194 -13.09 -11.53 -4.56
C CYS A 194 -12.48 -11.20 -5.91
N ALA A 195 -11.27 -11.68 -6.18
CA ALA A 195 -10.57 -11.46 -7.44
C ALA A 195 -9.62 -12.63 -7.76
N ILE A 196 -9.34 -12.82 -9.04
CA ILE A 196 -8.34 -13.77 -9.55
C ILE A 196 -7.42 -13.00 -10.50
N ASP A 197 -6.11 -13.09 -10.26
CA ASP A 197 -5.08 -12.73 -11.24
C ASP A 197 -4.57 -13.99 -11.92
N ARG A 198 -4.81 -14.07 -13.20
CA ARG A 198 -4.39 -15.20 -14.06
C ARG A 198 -3.41 -14.71 -15.12
N GLY A 199 -2.13 -14.85 -14.84
CA GLY A 199 -1.07 -14.44 -15.76
C GLY A 199 -1.06 -12.95 -16.07
N GLY A 200 -1.35 -12.08 -15.11
CA GLY A 200 -1.41 -10.63 -15.24
C GLY A 200 -2.78 -10.08 -15.68
N ARG A 201 -3.76 -10.96 -15.93
CA ARG A 201 -5.14 -10.53 -16.15
C ARG A 201 -5.93 -10.68 -14.86
N VAL A 202 -6.30 -9.56 -14.28
CA VAL A 202 -7.13 -9.52 -13.06
C VAL A 202 -8.59 -9.41 -13.42
N PHE A 203 -9.45 -10.18 -12.73
CA PHE A 203 -10.90 -10.15 -12.92
C PHE A 203 -11.64 -10.57 -11.65
N THR A 204 -12.87 -10.10 -11.49
CA THR A 204 -13.81 -10.58 -10.48
C THR A 204 -14.46 -11.87 -10.96
N PRO A 205 -14.29 -12.99 -10.24
CA PRO A 205 -14.78 -14.27 -10.71
C PRO A 205 -16.28 -14.47 -10.50
N SER A 206 -16.86 -15.32 -11.32
CA SER A 206 -18.25 -15.77 -11.26
C SER A 206 -18.38 -17.20 -10.76
N GLY A 207 -19.58 -17.64 -10.39
CA GLY A 207 -19.83 -19.04 -9.99
C GLY A 207 -19.50 -20.10 -11.06
N GLN A 208 -19.24 -19.72 -12.30
CA GLN A 208 -18.87 -20.63 -13.38
C GLN A 208 -17.34 -20.84 -13.46
N ASP A 209 -16.57 -19.99 -12.80
CA ASP A 209 -15.12 -20.01 -12.90
C ASP A 209 -14.51 -21.14 -12.07
N GLU A 210 -13.34 -21.59 -12.53
CA GLU A 210 -12.51 -22.61 -11.91
C GLU A 210 -11.15 -22.01 -11.57
N ILE A 211 -10.63 -22.34 -10.39
CA ILE A 211 -9.28 -21.94 -9.95
C ILE A 211 -8.25 -22.79 -10.66
N LYS A 212 -7.24 -22.16 -11.26
CA LYS A 212 -6.15 -22.84 -11.96
C LYS A 212 -4.83 -22.72 -11.22
N THR A 213 -3.93 -23.65 -11.47
CA THR A 213 -2.53 -23.54 -11.05
C THR A 213 -1.91 -22.26 -11.58
N GLY A 214 -1.20 -21.54 -10.71
CA GLY A 214 -0.59 -20.24 -11.02
C GLY A 214 -1.55 -19.05 -10.91
N ASP A 215 -2.84 -19.28 -10.60
CA ASP A 215 -3.73 -18.19 -10.25
C ASP A 215 -3.31 -17.56 -8.91
N LYS A 216 -3.30 -16.25 -8.83
CA LYS A 216 -3.25 -15.53 -7.56
C LYS A 216 -4.68 -15.14 -7.20
N ILE A 217 -5.22 -15.77 -6.15
CA ILE A 217 -6.58 -15.51 -5.68
C ILE A 217 -6.58 -14.50 -4.54
N VAL A 218 -7.52 -13.54 -4.57
CA VAL A 218 -7.80 -12.66 -3.44
C VAL A 218 -9.11 -13.08 -2.81
N PHE A 219 -9.11 -13.33 -1.51
CA PHE A 219 -10.29 -13.79 -0.79
C PHE A 219 -10.47 -13.08 0.55
N ALA A 220 -11.72 -12.94 0.96
CA ALA A 220 -12.14 -12.39 2.25
C ALA A 220 -12.54 -13.53 3.19
N ALA A 221 -12.14 -13.41 4.47
CA ALA A 221 -12.53 -14.34 5.54
C ALA A 221 -12.45 -13.66 6.91
N GLU A 222 -13.18 -14.22 7.89
CA GLU A 222 -12.94 -13.93 9.29
C GLU A 222 -11.63 -14.61 9.75
N GLU A 223 -11.02 -14.13 10.86
CA GLU A 223 -9.72 -14.63 11.36
C GLU A 223 -9.66 -16.16 11.46
N ALA A 224 -10.66 -16.78 12.09
CA ALA A 224 -10.66 -18.22 12.31
C ALA A 224 -10.74 -19.04 11.00
N ASP A 225 -11.47 -18.54 10.00
CA ASP A 225 -11.59 -19.18 8.70
C ASP A 225 -10.41 -18.85 7.79
N MET A 226 -9.76 -17.69 7.99
CA MET A 226 -8.50 -17.35 7.36
C MET A 226 -7.40 -18.33 7.78
N GLU A 227 -7.22 -18.57 9.08
CA GLU A 227 -6.23 -19.54 9.57
C GLU A 227 -6.48 -20.95 9.04
N LYS A 228 -7.75 -21.42 9.06
CA LYS A 228 -8.11 -22.73 8.47
C LYS A 228 -7.74 -22.79 6.99
N THR A 229 -8.07 -21.73 6.24
CA THR A 229 -7.77 -21.66 4.81
C THR A 229 -6.28 -21.74 4.54
N LEU A 230 -5.46 -20.91 5.21
CA LEU A 230 -4.01 -20.92 5.05
C LEU A 230 -3.41 -22.29 5.42
N ASN A 231 -3.89 -22.92 6.50
CA ASN A 231 -3.45 -24.26 6.89
C ASN A 231 -3.80 -25.32 5.84
N LYS A 232 -5.03 -25.30 5.26
CA LYS A 232 -5.44 -26.22 4.17
C LYS A 232 -4.62 -25.99 2.90
N LEU A 233 -4.24 -24.76 2.61
CA LEU A 233 -3.34 -24.40 1.52
C LEU A 233 -1.88 -24.75 1.82
N ARG A 234 -1.58 -25.27 3.01
CA ARG A 234 -0.24 -25.57 3.53
C ARG A 234 0.66 -24.34 3.66
N ILE A 235 0.05 -23.17 3.79
CA ILE A 235 0.74 -21.91 4.05
C ILE A 235 0.82 -21.77 5.56
N THR A 236 1.99 -22.10 6.12
CA THR A 236 2.19 -22.03 7.57
C THR A 236 2.93 -20.77 7.98
N GLU A 237 2.42 -20.09 9.00
CA GLU A 237 3.16 -19.05 9.68
C GLU A 237 4.32 -19.71 10.44
N ARG A 238 5.55 -19.48 10.00
CA ARG A 238 6.74 -19.92 10.72
C ARG A 238 7.21 -18.82 11.63
N ARG A 239 7.41 -19.11 12.90
CA ARG A 239 7.93 -18.14 13.88
C ARG A 239 9.33 -17.68 13.45
N LEU A 240 9.48 -16.37 13.23
CA LEU A 240 10.76 -15.72 12.96
C LEU A 240 11.54 -15.61 14.28
N LYS A 241 12.78 -16.06 14.32
CA LYS A 241 13.65 -16.01 15.51
C LYS A 241 14.89 -15.15 15.28
N LYS A 242 15.48 -15.23 14.08
CA LYS A 242 16.68 -14.47 13.68
C LYS A 242 16.47 -13.88 12.29
N ALA A 243 16.70 -12.57 12.14
CA ALA A 243 16.69 -11.87 10.87
C ALA A 243 18.01 -11.16 10.63
N VAL A 244 18.47 -11.13 9.39
CA VAL A 244 19.60 -10.32 8.93
C VAL A 244 19.03 -9.19 8.07
N ILE A 245 19.37 -7.96 8.40
CA ILE A 245 18.99 -6.76 7.65
C ILE A 245 20.26 -6.19 7.04
N VAL A 246 20.32 -6.08 5.73
CA VAL A 246 21.44 -5.48 5.00
C VAL A 246 21.01 -4.09 4.53
N GLY A 247 21.65 -3.08 5.11
CA GLY A 247 21.35 -1.66 4.96
C GLY A 247 20.78 -1.03 6.23
N ALA A 248 21.53 -0.15 6.86
CA ALA A 248 21.08 0.71 7.96
C ALA A 248 20.40 1.99 7.43
N SER A 249 19.61 1.86 6.36
CA SER A 249 18.73 2.90 5.84
C SER A 249 17.58 3.17 6.81
N ASN A 250 16.75 4.18 6.55
CA ASN A 250 15.55 4.41 7.37
C ASN A 250 14.64 3.17 7.42
N VAL A 251 14.45 2.48 6.29
CA VAL A 251 13.68 1.21 6.26
C VAL A 251 14.32 0.17 7.17
N GLY A 252 15.64 -0.04 7.05
CA GLY A 252 16.40 -0.94 7.92
C GLY A 252 16.31 -0.55 9.40
N TYR A 253 16.36 0.74 9.72
CA TYR A 253 16.17 1.27 11.07
C TYR A 253 14.77 0.90 11.62
N TYR A 254 13.70 1.20 10.89
CA TYR A 254 12.35 0.88 11.34
C TYR A 254 12.11 -0.62 11.47
N MET A 255 12.57 -1.42 10.50
CA MET A 255 12.47 -2.88 10.58
C MET A 255 13.20 -3.45 11.79
N THR A 256 14.41 -2.98 12.06
CA THR A 256 15.19 -3.38 13.25
C THR A 256 14.40 -3.12 14.52
N GLY A 257 13.89 -1.91 14.70
CA GLY A 257 13.11 -1.55 15.87
C GLY A 257 11.85 -2.40 16.06
N ILE A 258 11.12 -2.69 14.98
CA ILE A 258 9.90 -3.49 15.05
C ILE A 258 10.22 -4.96 15.37
N LEU A 259 11.24 -5.54 14.73
CA LEU A 259 11.64 -6.94 14.95
C LEU A 259 12.16 -7.17 16.38
N LEU A 260 12.98 -6.26 16.90
CA LEU A 260 13.48 -6.33 18.27
C LEU A 260 12.36 -6.23 19.32
N ARG A 261 11.36 -5.35 19.10
CA ARG A 261 10.16 -5.28 19.97
C ARG A 261 9.36 -6.57 19.98
N ARG A 262 9.39 -7.34 18.89
CA ARG A 262 8.75 -8.68 18.80
C ARG A 262 9.60 -9.81 19.37
N GLY A 263 10.80 -9.50 19.94
CA GLY A 263 11.70 -10.47 20.53
C GLY A 263 12.50 -11.29 19.50
N ILE A 264 12.62 -10.79 18.27
CA ILE A 264 13.40 -11.41 17.20
C ILE A 264 14.84 -10.89 17.30
N LYS A 265 15.83 -11.78 17.17
CA LYS A 265 17.24 -11.40 17.09
C LYS A 265 17.51 -10.77 15.72
N VAL A 266 18.18 -9.62 15.72
CA VAL A 266 18.45 -8.88 14.48
C VAL A 266 19.95 -8.64 14.36
N THR A 267 20.52 -9.02 13.21
CA THR A 267 21.85 -8.61 12.77
C THR A 267 21.66 -7.55 11.68
N VAL A 268 22.30 -6.39 11.81
CA VAL A 268 22.30 -5.32 10.81
C VAL A 268 23.68 -5.23 10.17
N ILE A 269 23.76 -5.19 8.86
CA ILE A 269 25.00 -5.04 8.09
C ILE A 269 24.93 -3.75 7.30
N ASP A 270 25.93 -2.88 7.43
CA ASP A 270 26.08 -1.67 6.62
C ASP A 270 27.55 -1.31 6.45
N ASN A 271 27.93 -0.75 5.31
CA ASN A 271 29.32 -0.36 5.03
C ASN A 271 29.66 1.03 5.58
N ASP A 272 28.70 1.81 6.02
CA ASP A 272 28.88 3.11 6.65
C ASP A 272 29.03 2.98 8.17
N GLU A 273 30.22 3.29 8.67
CA GLU A 273 30.52 3.22 10.10
C GLU A 273 29.67 4.16 10.96
N GLY A 274 29.31 5.33 10.42
CA GLY A 274 28.45 6.30 11.11
C GLY A 274 27.04 5.76 11.32
N ARG A 275 26.45 5.13 10.29
CA ARG A 275 25.14 4.46 10.38
C ARG A 275 25.20 3.27 11.33
N CYS A 276 26.27 2.49 11.30
CA CYS A 276 26.46 1.38 12.23
C CYS A 276 26.49 1.86 13.69
N ARG A 277 27.17 2.97 13.98
CA ARG A 277 27.19 3.58 15.33
C ARG A 277 25.80 4.05 15.74
N GLN A 278 25.07 4.74 14.86
CA GLN A 278 23.72 5.19 15.13
C GLN A 278 22.79 4.00 15.44
N MET A 279 22.90 2.90 14.68
CA MET A 279 22.13 1.69 14.94
C MET A 279 22.41 1.10 16.33
N LEU A 280 23.69 1.03 16.76
CA LEU A 280 24.07 0.55 18.08
C LEU A 280 23.55 1.44 19.21
N GLU A 281 23.57 2.76 19.02
CA GLU A 281 23.04 3.72 19.99
C GLU A 281 21.53 3.58 20.16
N CYS A 282 20.79 3.46 19.04
CA CYS A 282 19.34 3.36 19.06
C CYS A 282 18.85 1.95 19.44
N PHE A 283 19.59 0.90 19.07
CA PHE A 283 19.20 -0.50 19.25
C PHE A 283 20.33 -1.33 19.90
N PRO A 284 20.62 -1.15 21.20
CA PRO A 284 21.72 -1.86 21.88
C PRO A 284 21.57 -3.39 21.91
N LYS A 285 20.42 -3.93 21.54
CA LYS A 285 20.14 -5.37 21.44
C LYS A 285 20.34 -5.94 20.03
N ALA A 286 20.63 -5.10 19.04
CA ALA A 286 20.96 -5.55 17.70
C ALA A 286 22.45 -5.92 17.62
N ASP A 287 22.76 -6.96 16.86
CA ASP A 287 24.11 -7.23 16.40
C ASP A 287 24.38 -6.35 15.18
N VAL A 288 25.38 -5.48 15.22
CA VAL A 288 25.68 -4.58 14.09
C VAL A 288 27.07 -4.89 13.55
N VAL A 289 27.14 -5.13 12.26
CA VAL A 289 28.35 -5.50 11.53
C VAL A 289 28.66 -4.40 10.51
N ASN A 290 29.81 -3.75 10.64
CA ASN A 290 30.32 -2.86 9.61
C ASN A 290 30.96 -3.68 8.51
N GLY A 291 30.33 -3.74 7.32
CA GLY A 291 30.78 -4.54 6.20
C GLY A 291 29.93 -4.35 4.95
N ASP A 292 30.43 -4.87 3.84
CA ASP A 292 29.77 -4.81 2.55
C ASP A 292 28.78 -5.98 2.40
N GLY A 293 27.49 -5.69 2.25
CA GLY A 293 26.45 -6.70 2.02
C GLY A 293 26.55 -7.44 0.68
N THR A 294 27.42 -7.00 -0.22
CA THR A 294 27.74 -7.71 -1.47
C THR A 294 28.96 -8.65 -1.33
N ASP A 295 29.60 -8.69 -0.16
CA ASP A 295 30.64 -9.66 0.14
C ASP A 295 30.03 -11.03 0.48
N SER A 296 30.31 -12.01 -0.38
CA SER A 296 29.72 -13.35 -0.26
C SER A 296 30.17 -14.10 0.99
N GLU A 297 31.42 -13.93 1.45
CA GLU A 297 31.93 -14.60 2.66
C GLU A 297 31.26 -14.04 3.93
N LEU A 298 31.13 -12.72 3.99
CA LEU A 298 30.38 -12.06 5.06
C LEU A 298 28.93 -12.52 5.09
N MET A 299 28.26 -12.52 3.94
CA MET A 299 26.85 -12.92 3.85
C MET A 299 26.63 -14.37 4.21
N GLU A 300 27.48 -15.30 3.76
CA GLU A 300 27.40 -16.71 4.13
C GLU A 300 27.51 -16.89 5.65
N LYS A 301 28.45 -16.19 6.27
CA LYS A 301 28.64 -16.24 7.73
C LYS A 301 27.43 -15.73 8.49
N GLU A 302 26.92 -14.54 8.16
CA GLU A 302 25.87 -13.88 8.92
C GLU A 302 24.48 -14.49 8.68
N LEU A 303 24.22 -15.01 7.47
CA LEU A 303 22.99 -15.70 7.12
C LEU A 303 22.89 -17.10 7.73
N LYS A 304 23.97 -17.67 8.21
CA LYS A 304 23.97 -18.99 8.83
C LYS A 304 23.01 -19.06 10.01
N GLY A 305 21.97 -19.87 9.86
CA GLY A 305 20.91 -20.02 10.86
C GLY A 305 19.96 -18.82 11.00
N ALA A 306 19.96 -17.91 10.03
CA ALA A 306 18.96 -16.86 9.94
C ALA A 306 17.67 -17.42 9.30
N ASP A 307 16.51 -17.03 9.84
CA ASP A 307 15.20 -17.38 9.30
C ASP A 307 14.79 -16.45 8.17
N ALA A 308 15.35 -15.23 8.13
CA ALA A 308 15.03 -14.23 7.12
C ALA A 308 16.24 -13.34 6.80
N CYS A 309 16.27 -12.84 5.55
CA CYS A 309 17.14 -11.79 5.07
C CYS A 309 16.32 -10.63 4.51
N VAL A 310 16.70 -9.41 4.85
CA VAL A 310 16.10 -8.19 4.30
C VAL A 310 17.18 -7.39 3.60
N ALA A 311 17.01 -7.14 2.30
CA ALA A 311 17.82 -6.22 1.54
C ALA A 311 17.16 -4.83 1.55
N ALA A 312 17.71 -3.91 2.32
CA ALA A 312 17.17 -2.59 2.58
C ALA A 312 18.23 -1.48 2.46
N THR A 313 19.17 -1.61 1.53
CA THR A 313 20.08 -0.53 1.18
C THR A 313 19.33 0.55 0.38
N SER A 314 19.97 1.67 0.11
CA SER A 314 19.41 2.75 -0.71
C SER A 314 19.52 2.50 -2.22
N ARG A 315 20.03 1.32 -2.65
CA ARG A 315 20.32 0.97 -4.04
C ARG A 315 19.69 -0.34 -4.45
N ASP A 316 18.82 -0.28 -5.45
CA ASP A 316 18.10 -1.44 -5.95
C ASP A 316 19.03 -2.54 -6.46
N GLU A 317 20.16 -2.17 -7.11
CA GLU A 317 21.17 -3.10 -7.64
C GLU A 317 21.82 -3.91 -6.51
N GLU A 318 22.16 -3.26 -5.40
CA GLU A 318 22.70 -3.94 -4.22
C GLU A 318 21.66 -4.86 -3.60
N ASN A 319 20.41 -4.38 -3.44
CA ASN A 319 19.31 -5.16 -2.90
C ASN A 319 19.01 -6.40 -3.75
N LEU A 320 19.13 -6.28 -5.09
CA LEU A 320 19.05 -7.41 -6.00
C LEU A 320 20.15 -8.46 -5.68
N VAL A 321 21.43 -8.05 -5.63
CA VAL A 321 22.56 -8.95 -5.39
C VAL A 321 22.46 -9.61 -4.01
N ILE A 322 22.16 -8.84 -2.96
CA ILE A 322 21.98 -9.32 -1.59
C ILE A 322 20.89 -10.40 -1.52
N SER A 323 19.76 -10.15 -2.21
CA SER A 323 18.64 -11.09 -2.25
C SER A 323 19.00 -12.39 -2.97
N MET A 324 19.79 -12.30 -4.04
CA MET A 324 20.27 -13.49 -4.76
C MET A 324 21.26 -14.30 -3.89
N PHE A 325 22.16 -13.65 -3.14
CA PHE A 325 23.03 -14.34 -2.19
C PHE A 325 22.21 -15.05 -1.10
N ALA A 326 21.27 -14.33 -0.47
CA ALA A 326 20.42 -14.91 0.54
C ALA A 326 19.68 -16.17 0.02
N ARG A 327 19.21 -16.11 -1.24
CA ARG A 327 18.57 -17.26 -1.88
C ARG A 327 19.53 -18.41 -2.12
N SER A 328 20.75 -18.13 -2.60
CA SER A 328 21.76 -19.15 -2.87
C SER A 328 22.27 -19.85 -1.60
N PHE A 329 22.28 -19.15 -0.46
CA PHE A 329 22.64 -19.69 0.84
C PHE A 329 21.46 -20.38 1.58
N GLY A 330 20.31 -20.50 0.92
CA GLY A 330 19.17 -21.27 1.41
C GLY A 330 18.32 -20.54 2.46
N THR A 331 18.33 -19.20 2.49
CA THR A 331 17.42 -18.44 3.32
C THR A 331 16.00 -18.53 2.74
N ASP A 332 15.04 -19.00 3.53
CA ASP A 332 13.66 -19.24 3.08
C ASP A 332 12.88 -17.96 2.85
N ARG A 333 13.11 -16.94 3.67
CA ARG A 333 12.36 -15.67 3.65
C ARG A 333 13.28 -14.53 3.31
N ILE A 334 13.08 -13.97 2.13
CA ILE A 334 13.89 -12.88 1.62
C ILE A 334 12.94 -11.75 1.26
N ALA A 335 13.13 -10.58 1.88
CA ALA A 335 12.40 -9.38 1.55
C ALA A 335 13.36 -8.32 0.98
N ALA A 336 12.96 -7.64 -0.09
CA ALA A 336 13.79 -6.66 -0.76
C ALA A 336 13.04 -5.34 -0.98
N VAL A 337 13.68 -4.24 -0.68
CA VAL A 337 13.24 -2.90 -1.08
C VAL A 337 13.67 -2.68 -2.51
N ILE A 338 12.73 -2.62 -3.44
CA ILE A 338 12.99 -2.41 -4.88
C ILE A 338 11.96 -1.42 -5.42
N ASP A 339 12.45 -0.34 -5.97
CA ASP A 339 11.64 0.69 -6.61
C ASP A 339 11.61 0.56 -8.15
N ASN A 340 12.54 -0.22 -8.73
CA ASN A 340 12.64 -0.45 -10.17
C ASN A 340 11.92 -1.74 -10.58
N ILE A 341 10.93 -1.61 -11.46
CA ILE A 341 10.07 -2.72 -11.92
C ILE A 341 10.84 -3.82 -12.67
N ASP A 342 11.92 -3.46 -13.34
CA ASP A 342 12.74 -4.44 -14.08
C ASP A 342 13.46 -5.37 -13.10
N TYR A 343 14.01 -4.82 -12.02
CA TYR A 343 14.67 -5.59 -10.96
C TYR A 343 13.65 -6.41 -10.14
N GLU A 344 12.47 -5.88 -9.89
CA GLU A 344 11.37 -6.64 -9.30
C GLU A 344 11.06 -7.90 -10.13
N THR A 345 10.94 -7.73 -11.45
CA THR A 345 10.67 -8.85 -12.37
C THR A 345 11.79 -9.88 -12.35
N MET A 346 13.05 -9.46 -12.28
CA MET A 346 14.22 -10.36 -12.17
C MET A 346 14.19 -11.15 -10.87
N LEU A 347 13.93 -10.51 -9.74
CA LEU A 347 13.87 -11.16 -8.43
C LEU A 347 12.74 -12.19 -8.35
N LYS A 348 11.55 -11.85 -8.85
CA LYS A 348 10.42 -12.79 -8.91
C LYS A 348 10.76 -14.05 -9.70
N LYS A 349 11.44 -13.92 -10.84
CA LYS A 349 11.92 -15.07 -11.63
C LYS A 349 12.98 -15.91 -10.90
N SER A 350 13.74 -15.31 -9.98
CA SER A 350 14.72 -16.00 -9.14
C SER A 350 14.09 -16.66 -7.90
N GLY A 351 12.77 -16.53 -7.70
CA GLY A 351 12.06 -17.08 -6.55
C GLY A 351 12.12 -16.19 -5.31
N VAL A 352 12.51 -14.92 -5.43
CA VAL A 352 12.38 -13.90 -4.37
C VAL A 352 11.08 -13.15 -4.63
N ASN A 353 10.09 -13.40 -3.81
CA ASN A 353 8.72 -12.90 -4.04
C ASN A 353 8.30 -11.78 -3.09
N HIS A 354 8.96 -11.61 -1.93
CA HIS A 354 8.65 -10.54 -1.01
C HIS A 354 9.41 -9.27 -1.41
N ILE A 355 8.83 -8.51 -2.32
CA ILE A 355 9.38 -7.27 -2.85
C ILE A 355 8.41 -6.14 -2.50
N PHE A 356 8.92 -5.03 -1.99
CA PHE A 356 8.13 -3.88 -1.61
C PHE A 356 8.86 -2.58 -1.94
N SER A 357 8.08 -1.53 -2.21
CA SER A 357 8.56 -0.22 -2.61
C SER A 357 8.13 0.83 -1.59
N THR A 358 9.04 1.72 -1.23
CA THR A 358 8.73 2.87 -0.36
C THR A 358 7.81 3.86 -1.07
N GLN A 359 7.87 3.90 -2.39
CA GLN A 359 7.07 4.80 -3.21
C GLN A 359 5.61 4.37 -3.28
N ASP A 360 5.35 3.06 -3.48
CA ASP A 360 3.98 2.54 -3.63
C ASP A 360 3.19 2.69 -2.33
N VAL A 361 3.84 2.48 -1.19
CA VAL A 361 3.19 2.63 0.11
C VAL A 361 2.81 4.08 0.38
N ALA A 362 3.74 5.03 0.13
CA ALA A 362 3.46 6.46 0.25
C ALA A 362 2.33 6.92 -0.67
N LEU A 363 2.33 6.40 -1.90
CA LEU A 363 1.32 6.71 -2.91
C LEU A 363 -0.09 6.36 -2.42
N ILE A 364 -0.27 5.16 -1.87
CA ILE A 364 -1.57 4.69 -1.37
C ILE A 364 -2.10 5.60 -0.27
N ASP A 365 -1.27 5.97 0.70
CA ASP A 365 -1.66 6.83 1.82
C ASP A 365 -2.07 8.23 1.35
N ILE A 366 -1.35 8.81 0.40
CA ILE A 366 -1.66 10.13 -0.15
C ILE A 366 -2.95 10.09 -0.96
N ILE A 367 -3.09 9.13 -1.87
CA ILE A 367 -4.29 9.00 -2.72
C ILE A 367 -5.54 8.79 -1.87
N LYS A 368 -5.45 7.95 -0.83
CA LYS A 368 -6.53 7.77 0.13
C LYS A 368 -6.99 9.09 0.72
N ASP A 369 -6.06 9.91 1.23
CA ASP A 369 -6.38 11.20 1.85
C ASP A 369 -6.99 12.19 0.85
N VAL A 370 -6.47 12.22 -0.38
CA VAL A 370 -7.01 13.04 -1.48
C VAL A 370 -8.45 12.65 -1.81
N ARG A 371 -8.74 11.36 -1.94
CA ARG A 371 -10.08 10.84 -2.22
C ARG A 371 -11.07 11.09 -1.08
N LEU A 372 -10.61 10.95 0.18
CA LEU A 372 -11.42 11.27 1.36
C LEU A 372 -11.87 12.73 1.37
N LEU A 373 -11.00 13.66 0.93
CA LEU A 373 -11.32 15.07 0.86
C LEU A 373 -12.32 15.39 -0.27
N ASP A 374 -12.21 14.70 -1.41
CA ASP A 374 -13.10 14.91 -2.57
C ASP A 374 -14.54 14.42 -2.31
N ASN A 375 -14.68 13.35 -1.54
CA ASN A 375 -15.98 12.75 -1.22
C ASN A 375 -16.84 13.56 -0.23
N GLY A 376 -16.31 14.65 0.32
CA GLY A 376 -17.03 15.52 1.24
C GLY A 376 -17.14 14.95 2.65
N THR A 377 -17.39 15.84 3.63
CA THR A 377 -17.58 15.50 5.05
C THR A 377 -19.05 15.54 5.48
N ASP A 378 -20.00 15.45 4.55
CA ASP A 378 -21.41 15.44 4.91
C ASP A 378 -21.75 14.11 5.59
N GLU A 379 -22.20 14.17 6.84
CA GLU A 379 -22.56 13.02 7.69
C GLU A 379 -23.68 12.15 7.09
N THR A 380 -24.33 12.62 6.03
CA THR A 380 -25.40 11.90 5.33
C THR A 380 -24.92 11.01 4.20
N ASP A 381 -23.72 11.24 3.68
CA ASP A 381 -23.15 10.49 2.56
C ASP A 381 -22.34 9.29 3.05
N SER A 382 -22.36 8.21 2.25
CA SER A 382 -21.55 7.01 2.50
C SER A 382 -20.06 7.36 2.43
N SER A 383 -19.37 7.28 3.57
CA SER A 383 -17.98 7.73 3.69
C SER A 383 -16.98 6.58 3.58
N MET A 384 -15.91 6.79 2.78
CA MET A 384 -14.78 5.87 2.72
C MET A 384 -13.97 5.95 4.03
N LYS A 385 -13.74 4.81 4.67
CA LYS A 385 -12.92 4.71 5.90
C LYS A 385 -11.50 4.26 5.60
N TRP A 386 -11.36 3.28 4.72
CA TRP A 386 -10.08 2.69 4.36
C TRP A 386 -10.02 2.35 2.88
N LEU A 387 -8.82 2.47 2.31
CA LEU A 387 -8.50 2.04 0.95
C LEU A 387 -7.20 1.23 0.99
N TYR A 388 -7.23 0.08 0.34
CA TYR A 388 -6.08 -0.80 0.18
C TYR A 388 -5.88 -1.15 -1.29
N ALA A 389 -4.63 -1.30 -1.67
CA ALA A 389 -4.25 -1.84 -2.96
C ALA A 389 -3.57 -3.19 -2.76
N LEU A 390 -4.10 -4.21 -3.39
CA LEU A 390 -3.58 -5.58 -3.40
C LEU A 390 -3.01 -5.91 -4.76
N ASN A 391 -2.14 -6.92 -4.82
CA ASN A 391 -1.54 -7.39 -6.07
C ASN A 391 -0.87 -6.26 -6.86
N SER A 392 0.07 -5.54 -6.21
CA SER A 392 0.79 -4.39 -6.80
C SER A 392 -0.14 -3.30 -7.35
N GLY A 393 -1.27 -3.05 -6.67
CA GLY A 393 -2.22 -1.99 -7.03
C GLY A 393 -3.22 -2.35 -8.13
N SER A 394 -3.24 -3.60 -8.59
CA SER A 394 -4.20 -4.05 -9.61
C SER A 394 -5.59 -4.37 -9.06
N ILE A 395 -5.72 -4.54 -7.73
CA ILE A 395 -6.96 -4.80 -7.03
C ILE A 395 -7.10 -3.76 -5.93
N GLU A 396 -8.21 -3.04 -5.93
CA GLU A 396 -8.56 -2.11 -4.85
C GLU A 396 -9.58 -2.75 -3.90
N ALA A 397 -9.39 -2.55 -2.61
CA ALA A 397 -10.36 -2.89 -1.58
C ALA A 397 -10.61 -1.66 -0.71
N ALA A 398 -11.87 -1.26 -0.58
CA ALA A 398 -12.26 -0.09 0.19
C ALA A 398 -13.32 -0.43 1.23
N GLU A 399 -13.18 0.11 2.43
CA GLU A 399 -14.19 0.06 3.49
C GLU A 399 -15.01 1.36 3.46
N PHE A 400 -16.33 1.22 3.41
CA PHE A 400 -17.27 2.33 3.48
C PHE A 400 -18.22 2.15 4.66
N GLU A 401 -18.51 3.24 5.34
CA GLU A 401 -19.70 3.35 6.18
C GLU A 401 -20.88 3.76 5.30
N VAL A 402 -21.96 2.99 5.35
CA VAL A 402 -23.13 3.17 4.49
C VAL A 402 -24.02 4.27 5.02
N GLY A 403 -24.18 5.34 4.27
CA GLY A 403 -25.11 6.42 4.55
C GLY A 403 -26.57 6.07 4.17
N THR A 404 -27.49 6.96 4.47
CA THR A 404 -28.91 6.81 4.11
C THR A 404 -29.19 7.07 2.62
N ASP A 405 -28.22 7.60 1.91
CA ASP A 405 -28.25 7.94 0.47
C ASP A 405 -28.02 6.74 -0.47
N PHE A 406 -27.51 5.61 0.07
CA PHE A 406 -27.16 4.46 -0.75
C PHE A 406 -28.40 3.84 -1.43
N LYS A 407 -28.43 3.87 -2.76
CA LYS A 407 -29.62 3.51 -3.57
C LYS A 407 -30.03 2.04 -3.48
N LEU A 408 -29.10 1.12 -3.21
CA LEU A 408 -29.35 -0.32 -3.16
C LEU A 408 -29.57 -0.85 -1.73
N GLN A 409 -29.79 0.04 -0.76
CA GLN A 409 -30.06 -0.36 0.62
C GLN A 409 -31.33 -1.22 0.74
N GLY A 410 -31.26 -2.23 1.60
CA GLY A 410 -32.40 -3.13 1.89
C GLY A 410 -32.70 -4.16 0.81
N ILE A 411 -32.09 -4.08 -0.38
CA ILE A 411 -32.27 -5.01 -1.49
C ILE A 411 -31.36 -6.22 -1.27
N LEU A 412 -31.88 -7.43 -1.50
CA LEU A 412 -31.07 -8.66 -1.43
C LEU A 412 -30.09 -8.73 -2.62
N PHE A 413 -28.87 -9.20 -2.40
CA PHE A 413 -27.84 -9.30 -3.47
C PHE A 413 -28.25 -10.23 -4.62
N ARG A 414 -29.11 -11.22 -4.35
CA ARG A 414 -29.66 -12.11 -5.40
C ARG A 414 -30.79 -11.50 -6.20
N ASP A 415 -31.31 -10.34 -5.83
CA ASP A 415 -32.41 -9.67 -6.53
C ASP A 415 -31.89 -9.02 -7.81
N ASP A 416 -32.64 -9.14 -8.91
CA ASP A 416 -32.26 -8.56 -10.20
C ASP A 416 -32.15 -7.03 -10.18
N SER A 417 -32.75 -6.38 -9.19
CA SER A 417 -32.63 -4.94 -8.94
C SER A 417 -31.32 -4.54 -8.23
N PHE A 418 -30.60 -5.49 -7.62
CA PHE A 418 -29.29 -5.24 -7.02
C PHE A 418 -28.20 -5.39 -8.08
N LYS A 419 -27.84 -4.30 -8.74
CA LYS A 419 -26.83 -4.30 -9.80
C LYS A 419 -25.62 -3.47 -9.42
N LEU A 420 -24.45 -4.10 -9.46
CA LEU A 420 -23.16 -3.45 -9.34
C LEU A 420 -22.50 -3.31 -10.72
N LYS A 421 -21.59 -2.36 -10.86
CA LYS A 421 -20.76 -2.28 -12.07
C LYS A 421 -19.94 -3.56 -12.24
N PRO A 422 -19.64 -3.96 -13.49
CA PRO A 422 -18.76 -5.11 -13.75
C PRO A 422 -17.44 -4.96 -13.00
N GLY A 423 -16.86 -6.06 -12.53
CA GLY A 423 -15.57 -6.06 -11.83
C GLY A 423 -15.62 -5.57 -10.37
N ILE A 424 -16.79 -5.23 -9.84
CA ILE A 424 -16.98 -4.81 -8.44
C ILE A 424 -17.73 -5.89 -7.67
N LEU A 425 -17.26 -6.14 -6.44
CA LEU A 425 -17.87 -7.10 -5.51
C LEU A 425 -17.95 -6.49 -4.11
N ILE A 426 -19.09 -6.65 -3.43
CA ILE A 426 -19.16 -6.41 -1.99
C ILE A 426 -18.77 -7.71 -1.30
N ALA A 427 -17.65 -7.68 -0.60
CA ALA A 427 -17.05 -8.87 -0.01
C ALA A 427 -17.57 -9.16 1.40
N VAL A 428 -17.77 -8.11 2.20
CA VAL A 428 -18.09 -8.24 3.62
C VAL A 428 -19.04 -7.14 4.04
N ILE A 429 -19.92 -7.47 4.97
CA ILE A 429 -20.80 -6.53 5.67
C ILE A 429 -20.51 -6.67 7.17
N MET A 430 -20.19 -5.55 7.82
CA MET A 430 -20.01 -5.48 9.27
C MET A 430 -21.16 -4.65 9.86
N ARG A 431 -21.91 -5.24 10.78
CA ARG A 431 -23.10 -4.62 11.40
C ARG A 431 -23.13 -4.89 12.89
N GLY A 432 -23.11 -3.83 13.71
CA GLY A 432 -23.23 -3.96 15.17
C GLY A 432 -22.18 -4.88 15.80
N GLY A 433 -20.95 -4.91 15.26
CA GLY A 433 -19.86 -5.77 15.71
C GLY A 433 -19.90 -7.21 15.18
N SER A 434 -20.93 -7.59 14.40
CA SER A 434 -20.97 -8.88 13.68
C SER A 434 -20.40 -8.74 12.27
N VAL A 435 -19.78 -9.80 11.77
CA VAL A 435 -19.21 -9.89 10.43
C VAL A 435 -20.05 -10.87 9.61
N GLU A 436 -20.35 -10.49 8.38
CA GLU A 436 -21.03 -11.34 7.40
C GLU A 436 -20.21 -11.37 6.11
N ILE A 437 -19.71 -12.54 5.72
CA ILE A 437 -19.16 -12.75 4.39
C ILE A 437 -20.33 -12.69 3.40
N ALA A 438 -20.28 -11.76 2.48
CA ALA A 438 -21.40 -11.44 1.61
C ALA A 438 -21.84 -12.60 0.71
N GLY A 439 -23.12 -12.73 0.52
CA GLY A 439 -23.73 -13.78 -0.32
C GLY A 439 -25.08 -13.33 -0.88
N GLY A 440 -25.74 -14.15 -1.71
CA GLY A 440 -26.99 -13.78 -2.36
C GLY A 440 -28.15 -13.41 -1.41
N ASN A 441 -28.12 -13.84 -0.17
CA ASN A 441 -29.13 -13.50 0.85
C ASN A 441 -28.77 -12.27 1.69
N SER A 442 -27.58 -11.71 1.47
CA SER A 442 -27.12 -10.49 2.17
C SER A 442 -27.85 -9.25 1.65
N LYS A 443 -27.96 -8.25 2.49
CA LYS A 443 -28.47 -6.91 2.18
C LYS A 443 -27.70 -5.87 2.98
N ILE A 444 -27.54 -4.69 2.40
CA ILE A 444 -26.88 -3.54 3.03
C ILE A 444 -27.93 -2.65 3.68
N LEU A 445 -27.63 -2.13 4.87
CA LEU A 445 -28.46 -1.18 5.60
C LEU A 445 -27.63 0.07 5.97
N PRO A 446 -28.27 1.22 6.22
CA PRO A 446 -27.55 2.39 6.74
C PRO A 446 -26.85 2.09 8.07
N GLY A 447 -25.63 2.61 8.22
CA GLY A 447 -24.77 2.34 9.37
C GLY A 447 -23.96 1.04 9.29
N ASP A 448 -24.12 0.23 8.22
CA ASP A 448 -23.23 -0.89 7.96
C ASP A 448 -21.85 -0.41 7.52
N HIS A 449 -20.83 -1.15 7.87
CA HIS A 449 -19.53 -1.03 7.22
C HIS A 449 -19.40 -2.12 6.16
N VAL A 450 -19.15 -1.73 4.92
CA VAL A 450 -19.03 -2.68 3.80
C VAL A 450 -17.64 -2.64 3.21
N ILE A 451 -17.09 -3.81 2.89
CA ILE A 451 -15.84 -3.94 2.17
C ILE A 451 -16.17 -4.24 0.72
N VAL A 452 -15.79 -3.31 -0.14
CA VAL A 452 -15.96 -3.40 -1.59
C VAL A 452 -14.61 -3.73 -2.22
N VAL A 453 -14.57 -4.70 -3.11
CA VAL A 453 -13.36 -5.09 -3.85
C VAL A 453 -13.60 -4.86 -5.33
N SER A 454 -12.64 -4.24 -6.00
CA SER A 454 -12.66 -4.01 -7.44
C SER A 454 -11.39 -4.51 -8.10
N ALA A 455 -11.54 -5.24 -9.18
CA ALA A 455 -10.45 -5.73 -10.02
C ALA A 455 -10.23 -4.88 -11.29
N GLU A 456 -11.21 -4.06 -11.68
CA GLU A 456 -11.19 -3.35 -12.96
C GLU A 456 -11.39 -1.83 -12.81
N HIS A 457 -12.03 -1.41 -11.72
CA HIS A 457 -12.41 -0.02 -11.51
C HIS A 457 -11.84 0.54 -10.23
N ARG A 458 -11.57 1.82 -10.22
CA ARG A 458 -11.26 2.55 -8.99
C ARG A 458 -12.54 2.84 -8.24
N ILE A 459 -12.49 2.65 -6.93
CA ILE A 459 -13.62 2.89 -6.04
C ILE A 459 -13.42 4.27 -5.42
N LEU A 460 -14.14 5.28 -5.92
CA LEU A 460 -14.08 6.64 -5.39
C LEU A 460 -15.13 6.83 -4.29
N SER A 461 -16.35 6.36 -4.50
CA SER A 461 -17.45 6.46 -3.55
C SER A 461 -18.33 5.21 -3.58
N LEU A 462 -19.16 5.01 -2.57
CA LEU A 462 -20.11 3.90 -2.56
C LEU A 462 -21.22 4.09 -3.65
N ALA A 463 -21.51 5.31 -4.05
CA ALA A 463 -22.42 5.59 -5.14
C ALA A 463 -21.88 5.12 -6.50
N ASP A 464 -20.54 5.14 -6.67
CA ASP A 464 -19.88 4.75 -7.92
C ASP A 464 -19.92 3.25 -8.20
N ILE A 465 -20.22 2.41 -7.22
CA ILE A 465 -20.29 0.95 -7.42
C ILE A 465 -21.60 0.49 -8.05
N VAL A 466 -22.62 1.33 -8.05
CA VAL A 466 -23.96 1.00 -8.59
C VAL A 466 -23.93 0.96 -10.12
N GLY A 467 -24.45 -0.12 -10.71
CA GLY A 467 -24.50 -0.38 -12.13
C GLY A 467 -25.71 0.21 -12.84
#